data_a1c702b1fe048352bc325c40d158bf8d
#
_entry.id   a1c702b1fe048352bc325c40d158bf8d
#
_cell.length_a   1.000
_cell.length_b   1.000
_cell.length_c   1.000
_cell.angle_alpha   90.00
_cell.angle_beta   90.00
_cell.angle_gamma   90.00
#
_symmetry.space_group_name_H-M   'P 1'
#
loop_
_entity.id
_entity.type
_entity.pdbx_description
1 polymer ?
#
loop_
_entity_poly.entity_id
_entity_poly.type
_entity_poly.pdbx_seq_one_letter_code
_entity_poly.pdbx_strand_id
1 'polypeptide(L)' 'IHFAQNNDIIIGVDFGYGNDITVKTTAKVHEDGRLEILKSERIGRTRDINQEHRDRIIEELKQFGKEI' A
#
# COMPACT_ATOMS: atom_id res chain seq x y z
N ILE A 1 1.49 -0.19 -8.69
CA ILE A 1 1.14 -0.73 -7.37
C ILE A 1 2.38 -1.32 -6.71
N HIS A 2 2.56 -1.01 -5.45
CA HIS A 2 3.65 -1.52 -4.63
C HIS A 2 3.08 -2.35 -3.50
N PHE A 3 3.68 -3.53 -3.25
CA PHE A 3 3.23 -4.43 -2.20
C PHE A 3 4.39 -4.80 -1.28
N ALA A 4 4.08 -4.98 0.01
CA ALA A 4 4.99 -5.56 0.98
C ALA A 4 4.22 -6.52 1.88
N GLN A 5 4.86 -7.63 2.26
CA GLN A 5 4.24 -8.65 3.10
C GLN A 5 5.12 -8.95 4.31
N ASN A 6 4.47 -9.05 5.47
CA ASN A 6 5.08 -9.50 6.71
C ASN A 6 4.14 -10.53 7.35
N ASN A 7 4.57 -11.79 7.39
CA ASN A 7 3.75 -12.92 7.82
C ASN A 7 2.46 -12.99 6.97
N ASP A 8 1.31 -12.92 7.61
CA ASP A 8 0.00 -13.01 6.96
C ASP A 8 -0.60 -11.65 6.61
N ILE A 9 0.13 -10.56 6.85
CA ILE A 9 -0.33 -9.21 6.55
C ILE A 9 0.33 -8.70 5.27
N ILE A 10 -0.50 -8.18 4.35
CA ILE A 10 -0.05 -7.55 3.12
C ILE A 10 -0.49 -6.10 3.14
N ILE A 11 0.43 -5.20 2.76
CA ILE A 11 0.11 -3.81 2.51
C ILE A 11 0.37 -3.53 1.05
N GLY A 12 -0.62 -2.92 0.38
CA GLY A 12 -0.47 -2.48 -1.00
C GLY A 12 -0.74 -0.99 -1.12
N VAL A 13 0.06 -0.29 -1.92
CA VAL A 13 -0.16 1.12 -2.23
C VAL A 13 -0.33 1.26 -3.73
N ASP A 14 -1.46 1.85 -4.12
CA ASP A 14 -1.75 2.21 -5.50
C ASP A 14 -1.71 3.73 -5.62
N PHE A 15 -0.70 4.24 -6.32
CA PHE A 15 -0.51 5.67 -6.47
C PHE A 15 -1.51 6.32 -7.43
N GLY A 16 -2.25 5.55 -8.20
CA GLY A 16 -3.18 6.13 -9.15
C GLY A 16 -2.49 7.02 -10.19
N TYR A 17 -3.25 7.89 -10.84
CA TYR A 17 -2.72 8.77 -11.89
C TYR A 17 -3.40 10.13 -11.84
N GLY A 18 -2.61 11.20 -11.83
CA GLY A 18 -3.12 12.58 -11.89
C GLY A 18 -4.10 12.91 -10.77
N ASN A 19 -5.38 13.09 -11.12
CA ASN A 19 -6.45 13.41 -10.18
C ASN A 19 -6.95 12.22 -9.37
N ASP A 20 -6.51 11.00 -9.70
CA ASP A 20 -6.90 9.81 -8.95
C ASP A 20 -6.35 9.87 -7.53
N ILE A 21 -7.05 9.17 -6.63
CA ILE A 21 -6.65 9.10 -5.24
C ILE A 21 -5.60 7.98 -5.08
N THR A 22 -4.52 8.30 -4.35
CA THR A 22 -3.57 7.29 -3.91
C THR A 22 -4.16 6.57 -2.70
N VAL A 23 -4.22 5.25 -2.76
CA VAL A 23 -4.85 4.41 -1.73
C VAL A 23 -3.86 3.41 -1.18
N LYS A 24 -3.84 3.29 0.15
CA LYS A 24 -3.08 2.26 0.86
C LYS A 24 -4.06 1.27 1.46
N THR A 25 -3.91 -0.01 1.14
CA THR A 25 -4.78 -1.08 1.61
C THR A 25 -3.99 -2.08 2.43
N THR A 26 -4.51 -2.41 3.60
CA THR A 26 -3.96 -3.46 4.48
C THR A 26 -4.90 -4.65 4.45
N ALA A 27 -4.36 -5.84 4.22
CA ALA A 27 -5.13 -7.06 4.14
C ALA A 27 -4.47 -8.19 4.93
N LYS A 28 -5.27 -9.16 5.32
CA LYS A 28 -4.79 -10.39 5.96
C LYS A 28 -5.00 -11.56 5.02
N VAL A 29 -3.99 -12.40 4.89
CA VAL A 29 -4.06 -13.65 4.12
C VAL A 29 -4.42 -14.77 5.09
N HIS A 30 -5.57 -15.40 4.87
CA HIS A 30 -6.00 -16.54 5.68
C HIS A 30 -5.38 -17.83 5.16
N GLU A 31 -5.39 -18.87 6.00
CA GLU A 31 -4.80 -20.17 5.68
C GLU A 31 -5.38 -20.80 4.41
N ASP A 32 -6.66 -20.54 4.12
CA ASP A 32 -7.34 -21.06 2.93
C ASP A 32 -7.08 -20.21 1.67
N GLY A 33 -6.23 -19.20 1.78
CA GLY A 33 -5.89 -18.31 0.66
C GLY A 33 -6.80 -17.11 0.49
N ARG A 34 -7.81 -16.94 1.35
CA ARG A 34 -8.68 -15.77 1.29
C ARG A 34 -7.96 -14.52 1.76
N LEU A 35 -8.27 -13.39 1.12
CA LEU A 35 -7.82 -12.08 1.57
C LEU A 35 -8.94 -11.37 2.32
N GLU A 36 -8.62 -10.90 3.51
CA GLU A 36 -9.53 -10.06 4.29
C GLU A 36 -8.99 -8.63 4.31
N ILE A 37 -9.76 -7.69 3.79
CA ILE A 37 -9.38 -6.28 3.82
C ILE A 37 -9.60 -5.75 5.22
N LEU A 38 -8.50 -5.41 5.90
CA LEU A 38 -8.56 -4.88 7.26
C LEU A 38 -8.76 -3.38 7.28
N LYS A 39 -8.13 -2.67 6.33
CA LYS A 39 -8.15 -1.21 6.29
C LYS A 39 -7.86 -0.72 4.89
N SER A 40 -8.52 0.35 4.50
CA SER A 40 -8.24 1.05 3.24
C SER A 40 -8.15 2.54 3.55
N GLU A 41 -7.01 3.15 3.26
CA GLU A 41 -6.72 4.55 3.59
C GLU A 41 -6.53 5.35 2.32
N ARG A 42 -7.23 6.49 2.24
CA ARG A 42 -7.01 7.47 1.18
C ARG A 42 -5.88 8.40 1.63
N ILE A 43 -4.78 8.42 0.90
CA ILE A 43 -3.65 9.28 1.22
C ILE A 43 -3.86 10.68 0.67
N GLY A 44 -4.40 10.78 -0.55
CA GLY A 44 -4.66 12.05 -1.19
C GLY A 44 -4.61 11.90 -2.71
N ARG A 45 -4.85 13.01 -3.41
CA ARG A 45 -4.75 12.99 -4.87
C ARG A 45 -3.30 12.79 -5.29
N THR A 46 -3.07 11.91 -6.24
CA THR A 46 -1.73 11.55 -6.68
C THR A 46 -0.93 12.77 -7.14
N ARG A 47 -1.57 13.75 -7.78
CA ARG A 47 -0.90 14.99 -8.23
C ARG A 47 -0.37 15.84 -7.08
N ASP A 48 -0.95 15.70 -5.88
CA ASP A 48 -0.56 16.47 -4.70
C ASP A 48 0.53 15.77 -3.88
N ILE A 49 0.87 14.54 -4.26
CA ILE A 49 1.92 13.76 -3.62
C ILE A 49 3.20 13.95 -4.42
N ASN A 50 4.15 14.72 -3.85
CA ASN A 50 5.43 14.94 -4.53
C ASN A 50 6.32 13.69 -4.48
N GLN A 51 7.41 13.69 -5.24
CA GLN A 51 8.30 12.54 -5.32
C GLN A 51 8.88 12.16 -3.96
N GLU A 52 9.23 13.13 -3.15
CA GLU A 52 9.76 12.90 -1.81
C GLU A 52 8.77 12.14 -0.93
N HIS A 53 7.48 12.53 -0.98
CA HIS A 53 6.43 11.85 -0.23
C HIS A 53 6.21 10.43 -0.76
N ARG A 54 6.21 10.25 -2.08
CA ARG A 54 6.09 8.92 -2.70
C ARG A 54 7.23 8.00 -2.27
N ASP A 55 8.46 8.51 -2.28
CA ASP A 55 9.63 7.76 -1.87
C ASP A 55 9.54 7.34 -0.41
N ARG A 56 8.99 8.21 0.43
CA ARG A 56 8.79 7.93 1.85
C ARG A 56 7.77 6.80 2.05
N ILE A 57 6.67 6.83 1.30
CA ILE A 57 5.66 5.78 1.36
C ILE A 57 6.26 4.43 0.95
N ILE A 58 7.02 4.42 -0.14
CA ILE A 58 7.69 3.20 -0.62
C ILE A 58 8.68 2.68 0.41
N GLU A 59 9.46 3.57 1.03
CA GLU A 59 10.41 3.18 2.06
C GLU A 59 9.73 2.59 3.28
N GLU A 60 8.59 3.13 3.70
CA GLU A 60 7.80 2.57 4.79
C GLU A 60 7.33 1.15 4.47
N LEU A 61 6.92 0.90 3.21
CA LEU A 61 6.55 -0.45 2.78
C LEU A 61 7.71 -1.41 2.88
N LYS A 62 8.89 -1.00 2.44
CA LYS A 62 10.10 -1.83 2.50
C LYS A 62 10.48 -2.19 3.93
N GLN A 63 10.30 -1.25 4.85
CA GLN A 63 10.57 -1.48 6.27
C GLN A 63 9.50 -2.35 6.92
N PHE A 64 8.28 -2.29 6.44
CA PHE A 64 7.20 -3.13 6.96
C PHE A 64 7.49 -4.61 6.71
N GLY A 65 7.92 -4.96 5.51
CA GLY A 65 8.13 -6.34 5.16
C GLY A 65 8.81 -6.54 3.82
N LYS A 66 8.80 -7.79 3.38
CA LYS A 66 9.44 -8.17 2.11
C LYS A 66 8.57 -7.70 0.94
N GLU A 67 9.19 -7.11 -0.07
CA GLU A 67 8.50 -6.75 -1.31
C GLU A 67 8.06 -8.01 -2.06
N ILE A 68 6.86 -7.92 -2.61
CA ILE A 68 6.29 -8.99 -3.43
C ILE A 68 6.44 -8.62 -4.90
#